data_913637c215cb0e82fba80449fceabe41
#
_entry.id   913637c215cb0e82fba80449fceabe41
#
_cell.length_a   1.000
_cell.length_b   1.000
_cell.length_c   1.000
_cell.angle_alpha   90.00
_cell.angle_beta   90.00
_cell.angle_gamma   90.00
#
_symmetry.space_group_name_H-M   'P 1'
#
loop_
_entity.id
_entity.type
_entity.pdbx_description
1 polymer ?
#
loop_
_entity_poly.entity_id
_entity_poly.type
_entity_poly.pdbx_seq_one_letter_code
_entity_poly.pdbx_strand_id
1 'polypeptide(L)'
;MKEYRAYIEGVRSGKIIASQYIKQQVERLEEFKKRPDMYFDEEEVQRCFDFISYMKEWSGAAAGKSGALLPFQKWIVGSVIGIKWRDTNTRVCKDMFMLVARKNAKTSLIAKLSAYLMVADNEANPFIGCVASSRDQARILFEAAQKYIKTIDPNGEALKLYRNYIKFPNNDGEFHVFSSDASNMDGYGFSAAICDETHSYKDNKLISVLRSSMGARRQPLLIQISTCGFLLDGYPCFETYKVAVEVLAGIKEDPTFFPFLYVFDNPEEELENEECWIKCNPAIDVVVSRQYLREQMTLMKNDSTQIVPVKTKNFNIWCQSSQVWIRQEDVAACMKKKFTLEDFRGRTCYIGVDLASVSDLTALSVMVPVEDEFYFFNYAFIPRDTFVNSPNHELYQAFIEETDENGGLIVTEGNITFYQLITNKIVEVSQIMSIQGIYYDPYNSGQWAIQCTELGFNMQQFRQGLLNFNNPTKEMEKLVLSRKAFFNRSRMVAWEFNNSVLMTDHNQNVKVTKTTGNNKVDNVIASIESLGGYLENPSDGSFEIFVI
;
A
#
# COMPACT_ATOMS: atom_id res chain seq x y z
N MET A 1 -28.28 23.82 4.53
CA MET A 1 -27.72 24.19 3.21
C MET A 1 -26.70 25.33 3.22
N LYS A 2 -26.82 26.40 4.06
CA LYS A 2 -25.90 27.55 4.04
C LYS A 2 -24.40 27.16 4.16
N GLU A 3 -24.03 26.34 5.12
CA GLU A 3 -22.62 25.93 5.35
C GLU A 3 -22.09 24.98 4.26
N TYR A 4 -22.96 24.14 3.68
CA TYR A 4 -22.65 23.32 2.51
C TYR A 4 -22.19 24.20 1.33
N ARG A 5 -23.00 25.23 0.99
CA ARG A 5 -22.65 26.15 -0.10
C ARG A 5 -21.43 27.01 0.25
N ALA A 6 -21.31 27.47 1.49
CA ALA A 6 -20.17 28.26 1.95
C ALA A 6 -18.84 27.51 1.88
N TYR A 7 -18.86 26.18 2.11
CA TYR A 7 -17.65 25.36 1.95
C TYR A 7 -17.20 25.30 0.49
N ILE A 8 -18.12 25.03 -0.44
CA ILE A 8 -17.84 25.00 -1.89
C ILE A 8 -17.25 26.33 -2.36
N GLU A 9 -17.93 27.43 -2.00
CA GLU A 9 -17.47 28.78 -2.39
C GLU A 9 -16.13 29.13 -1.74
N GLY A 10 -15.92 28.72 -0.49
CA GLY A 10 -14.64 28.92 0.21
C GLY A 10 -13.46 28.19 -0.47
N VAL A 11 -13.69 26.97 -0.97
CA VAL A 11 -12.68 26.21 -1.73
C VAL A 11 -12.44 26.87 -3.09
N ARG A 12 -13.50 27.26 -3.82
CA ARG A 12 -13.40 27.90 -5.13
C ARG A 12 -12.70 29.25 -5.10
N SER A 13 -13.02 30.06 -4.12
CA SER A 13 -12.39 31.40 -3.96
C SER A 13 -10.99 31.36 -3.35
N GLY A 14 -10.51 30.16 -2.91
CA GLY A 14 -9.24 30.02 -2.22
C GLY A 14 -9.24 30.49 -0.76
N LYS A 15 -10.40 30.90 -0.22
CA LYS A 15 -10.56 31.27 1.19
C LYS A 15 -10.35 30.06 2.12
N ILE A 16 -10.72 28.87 1.67
CA ILE A 16 -10.39 27.60 2.32
C ILE A 16 -9.24 27.00 1.53
N ILE A 17 -8.09 26.84 2.19
CA ILE A 17 -6.93 26.18 1.63
C ILE A 17 -7.27 24.68 1.47
N ALA A 18 -7.24 24.19 0.25
CA ALA A 18 -7.57 22.82 -0.10
C ALA A 18 -6.58 22.27 -1.14
N SER A 19 -6.37 20.95 -1.12
CA SER A 19 -5.55 20.27 -2.14
C SER A 19 -6.18 20.38 -3.52
N GLN A 20 -5.38 20.18 -4.57
CA GLN A 20 -5.89 20.08 -5.95
C GLN A 20 -6.99 19.01 -6.07
N TYR A 21 -6.88 17.90 -5.37
CA TYR A 21 -7.86 16.81 -5.41
C TYR A 21 -9.23 17.24 -4.87
N ILE A 22 -9.26 18.00 -3.76
CA ILE A 22 -10.50 18.52 -3.21
C ILE A 22 -11.10 19.59 -4.15
N LYS A 23 -10.27 20.45 -4.75
CA LYS A 23 -10.72 21.44 -5.75
C LYS A 23 -11.31 20.75 -6.98
N GLN A 24 -10.63 19.73 -7.52
CA GLN A 24 -11.12 18.94 -8.66
C GLN A 24 -12.44 18.26 -8.32
N GLN A 25 -12.58 17.65 -7.12
CA GLN A 25 -13.82 17.01 -6.72
C GLN A 25 -14.97 18.01 -6.53
N VAL A 26 -14.69 19.20 -5.99
CA VAL A 26 -15.70 20.29 -5.89
C VAL A 26 -16.21 20.66 -7.28
N GLU A 27 -15.34 20.93 -8.24
CA GLU A 27 -15.74 21.28 -9.60
C GLU A 27 -16.51 20.14 -10.28
N ARG A 28 -16.00 18.91 -10.17
CA ARG A 28 -16.65 17.73 -10.75
C ARG A 28 -18.08 17.53 -10.23
N LEU A 29 -18.30 17.64 -8.93
CA LEU A 29 -19.63 17.46 -8.33
C LEU A 29 -20.57 18.64 -8.64
N GLU A 30 -20.04 19.84 -8.81
CA GLU A 30 -20.85 21.00 -9.26
C GLU A 30 -21.23 20.87 -10.75
N GLU A 31 -20.38 20.25 -11.59
CA GLU A 31 -20.75 19.92 -12.97
C GLU A 31 -21.84 18.83 -13.02
N PHE A 32 -21.79 17.85 -12.14
CA PHE A 32 -22.85 16.81 -12.06
C PHE A 32 -24.25 17.42 -11.84
N LYS A 33 -24.34 18.48 -11.03
CA LYS A 33 -25.62 19.19 -10.79
C LYS A 33 -26.17 19.92 -12.01
N LYS A 34 -25.32 20.20 -13.01
CA LYS A 34 -25.71 20.87 -14.27
C LYS A 34 -26.06 19.87 -15.37
N ARG A 35 -25.73 18.60 -15.20
CA ARG A 35 -26.01 17.54 -16.19
C ARG A 35 -27.53 17.35 -16.34
N PRO A 36 -28.01 17.10 -17.59
CA PRO A 36 -29.44 16.90 -17.84
C PRO A 36 -29.99 15.61 -17.23
N ASP A 37 -29.14 14.59 -17.06
CA ASP A 37 -29.47 13.26 -16.51
C ASP A 37 -29.40 13.20 -14.98
N MET A 38 -28.91 14.27 -14.32
CA MET A 38 -28.74 14.36 -12.86
C MET A 38 -29.46 15.58 -12.28
N TYR A 39 -29.62 15.58 -10.97
CA TYR A 39 -30.08 16.76 -10.23
C TYR A 39 -29.60 16.69 -8.78
N PHE A 40 -29.72 17.79 -8.06
CA PHE A 40 -29.40 17.90 -6.64
C PHE A 40 -30.67 18.05 -5.80
N ASP A 41 -30.89 17.09 -4.91
CA ASP A 41 -32.06 17.04 -4.01
C ASP A 41 -31.73 17.76 -2.69
N GLU A 42 -32.00 19.07 -2.66
CA GLU A 42 -31.74 19.89 -1.46
C GLU A 42 -32.61 19.50 -0.27
N GLU A 43 -33.85 19.03 -0.52
CA GLU A 43 -34.76 18.68 0.54
C GLU A 43 -34.30 17.42 1.29
N GLU A 44 -33.80 16.43 0.54
CA GLU A 44 -33.26 15.22 1.16
C GLU A 44 -31.96 15.51 1.91
N VAL A 45 -31.09 16.33 1.33
CA VAL A 45 -29.85 16.75 2.01
C VAL A 45 -30.17 17.49 3.31
N GLN A 46 -31.13 18.43 3.30
CA GLN A 46 -31.50 19.17 4.50
C GLN A 46 -32.11 18.22 5.54
N ARG A 47 -32.96 17.29 5.14
CA ARG A 47 -33.54 16.26 6.01
C ARG A 47 -32.42 15.38 6.66
N CYS A 48 -31.40 15.00 5.90
CA CYS A 48 -30.26 14.27 6.42
C CYS A 48 -29.48 15.10 7.45
N PHE A 49 -29.23 16.37 7.18
CA PHE A 49 -28.52 17.27 8.12
C PHE A 49 -29.33 17.49 9.40
N ASP A 50 -30.65 17.66 9.28
CA ASP A 50 -31.55 17.83 10.44
C ASP A 50 -31.55 16.57 11.29
N PHE A 51 -31.74 15.40 10.69
CA PHE A 51 -31.69 14.11 11.39
C PHE A 51 -30.38 13.97 12.18
N ILE A 52 -29.24 14.22 11.54
CA ILE A 52 -27.92 14.11 12.18
C ILE A 52 -27.76 15.15 13.31
N SER A 53 -28.33 16.35 13.16
CA SER A 53 -28.25 17.43 14.15
C SER A 53 -28.97 17.12 15.47
N TYR A 54 -29.97 16.24 15.47
CA TYR A 54 -30.63 15.77 16.68
C TYR A 54 -29.76 14.87 17.55
N MET A 55 -28.79 14.18 16.95
CA MET A 55 -27.79 13.42 17.71
C MET A 55 -26.92 14.36 18.53
N LYS A 56 -26.46 13.93 19.70
CA LYS A 56 -25.56 14.72 20.55
C LYS A 56 -24.20 14.06 20.61
N GLU A 57 -23.17 14.89 20.65
CA GLU A 57 -21.83 14.39 20.94
C GLU A 57 -21.81 13.77 22.33
N TRP A 58 -21.27 12.56 22.43
CA TRP A 58 -21.30 11.78 23.68
C TRP A 58 -19.99 11.82 24.46
N SER A 59 -18.92 12.42 23.90
CA SER A 59 -17.59 12.45 24.53
C SER A 59 -16.80 13.72 24.18
N GLY A 60 -15.72 13.95 24.90
CA GLY A 60 -14.81 15.07 24.69
C GLY A 60 -15.41 16.43 25.08
N ALA A 61 -14.75 17.52 24.65
CA ALA A 61 -15.14 18.90 24.95
C ALA A 61 -16.49 19.31 24.32
N ALA A 62 -16.99 18.52 23.39
CA ALA A 62 -18.30 18.73 22.74
C ALA A 62 -19.42 17.90 23.35
N ALA A 63 -19.19 17.10 24.41
CA ALA A 63 -20.20 16.26 25.02
C ALA A 63 -21.48 17.03 25.38
N GLY A 64 -22.63 16.48 24.99
CA GLY A 64 -23.95 17.09 25.18
C GLY A 64 -24.35 18.16 24.15
N LYS A 65 -23.42 18.68 23.33
CA LYS A 65 -23.72 19.61 22.25
C LYS A 65 -24.34 18.87 21.06
N SER A 66 -25.00 19.63 20.16
CA SER A 66 -25.52 19.07 18.90
C SER A 66 -24.39 18.41 18.11
N GLY A 67 -24.67 17.21 17.59
CA GLY A 67 -23.76 16.49 16.70
C GLY A 67 -23.78 16.99 15.25
N ALA A 68 -24.14 18.25 15.02
CA ALA A 68 -24.16 18.85 13.69
C ALA A 68 -22.83 18.66 12.96
N LEU A 69 -22.93 18.39 11.66
CA LEU A 69 -21.76 18.16 10.81
C LEU A 69 -20.94 19.44 10.63
N LEU A 70 -19.62 19.30 10.58
CA LEU A 70 -18.71 20.38 10.18
C LEU A 70 -18.91 20.74 8.69
N PRO A 71 -18.51 21.95 8.26
CA PRO A 71 -18.73 22.40 6.86
C PRO A 71 -18.23 21.41 5.81
N PHE A 72 -17.02 20.87 5.95
CA PHE A 72 -16.48 19.87 5.02
C PHE A 72 -17.27 18.54 5.06
N GLN A 73 -17.74 18.13 6.24
CA GLN A 73 -18.58 16.94 6.40
C GLN A 73 -19.96 17.14 5.76
N LYS A 74 -20.54 18.35 5.89
CA LYS A 74 -21.79 18.70 5.19
C LYS A 74 -21.60 18.64 3.67
N TRP A 75 -20.47 19.10 3.16
CA TRP A 75 -20.16 18.98 1.74
C TRP A 75 -20.06 17.52 1.29
N ILE A 76 -19.34 16.67 2.02
CA ILE A 76 -19.21 15.23 1.70
C ILE A 76 -20.61 14.58 1.71
N VAL A 77 -21.31 14.63 2.86
CA VAL A 77 -22.61 13.96 3.04
C VAL A 77 -23.65 14.51 2.07
N GLY A 78 -23.72 15.84 1.92
CA GLY A 78 -24.66 16.48 1.01
C GLY A 78 -24.44 16.10 -0.45
N SER A 79 -23.18 15.94 -0.87
CA SER A 79 -22.87 15.47 -2.22
C SER A 79 -23.21 14.00 -2.44
N VAL A 80 -22.90 13.14 -1.46
CA VAL A 80 -23.20 11.71 -1.53
C VAL A 80 -24.70 11.45 -1.55
N ILE A 81 -25.48 12.12 -0.72
CA ILE A 81 -26.93 11.90 -0.59
C ILE A 81 -27.71 12.66 -1.65
N GLY A 82 -27.30 13.90 -1.99
CA GLY A 82 -28.10 14.83 -2.75
C GLY A 82 -27.97 14.73 -4.27
N ILE A 83 -26.86 14.22 -4.83
CA ILE A 83 -26.74 14.08 -6.28
C ILE A 83 -27.42 12.78 -6.71
N LYS A 84 -28.45 12.93 -7.55
CA LYS A 84 -29.33 11.83 -7.97
C LYS A 84 -29.48 11.76 -9.48
N TRP A 85 -29.73 10.54 -9.95
CA TRP A 85 -30.19 10.29 -11.32
C TRP A 85 -31.62 10.77 -11.47
N ARG A 86 -31.91 11.47 -12.56
CA ARG A 86 -33.25 12.07 -12.79
C ARG A 86 -34.31 11.03 -13.17
N ASP A 87 -33.91 9.99 -13.85
CA ASP A 87 -34.81 8.92 -14.33
C ASP A 87 -35.25 7.97 -13.19
N THR A 88 -34.33 7.61 -12.30
CA THR A 88 -34.56 6.62 -11.24
C THR A 88 -34.80 7.22 -9.86
N ASN A 89 -34.50 8.50 -9.69
CA ASN A 89 -34.50 9.19 -8.40
C ASN A 89 -33.64 8.46 -7.35
N THR A 90 -32.54 7.85 -7.79
CA THR A 90 -31.59 7.16 -6.91
C THR A 90 -30.28 7.92 -6.81
N ARG A 91 -29.52 7.68 -5.75
CA ARG A 91 -28.17 8.25 -5.59
C ARG A 91 -27.27 7.93 -6.79
N VAL A 92 -26.50 8.94 -7.26
CA VAL A 92 -25.43 8.74 -8.23
C VAL A 92 -24.24 8.05 -7.56
N CYS A 93 -23.86 8.49 -6.36
CA CYS A 93 -22.77 7.90 -5.61
C CYS A 93 -23.07 6.45 -5.20
N LYS A 94 -22.31 5.49 -5.71
CA LYS A 94 -22.35 4.08 -5.32
C LYS A 94 -21.11 3.65 -4.55
N ASP A 95 -20.00 4.35 -4.76
CA ASP A 95 -18.73 4.10 -4.08
C ASP A 95 -18.14 5.43 -3.59
N MET A 96 -18.01 5.56 -2.28
CA MET A 96 -17.40 6.70 -1.60
C MET A 96 -16.05 6.29 -1.04
N PHE A 97 -15.00 6.99 -1.43
CA PHE A 97 -13.66 6.79 -0.88
C PHE A 97 -13.17 8.06 -0.19
N MET A 98 -12.88 7.98 1.12
CA MET A 98 -12.42 9.13 1.91
C MET A 98 -11.08 8.84 2.55
N LEU A 99 -10.05 9.56 2.11
CA LEU A 99 -8.74 9.63 2.76
C LEU A 99 -8.63 10.92 3.54
N VAL A 100 -8.45 10.83 4.85
CA VAL A 100 -8.21 11.99 5.72
C VAL A 100 -7.42 11.56 6.95
N ALA A 101 -6.55 12.40 7.48
CA ALA A 101 -5.71 12.13 8.65
C ALA A 101 -6.53 11.70 9.88
N ARG A 102 -5.89 11.04 10.84
CA ARG A 102 -6.51 10.68 12.12
C ARG A 102 -6.99 11.92 12.87
N LYS A 103 -7.96 11.74 13.78
CA LYS A 103 -8.56 12.82 14.60
C LYS A 103 -9.41 13.83 13.81
N ASN A 104 -9.76 13.57 12.56
CA ASN A 104 -10.66 14.41 11.75
C ASN A 104 -12.13 13.94 11.79
N ALA A 105 -12.55 13.29 12.85
CA ALA A 105 -13.92 12.84 13.09
C ALA A 105 -14.51 11.90 12.02
N LYS A 106 -13.70 11.07 11.33
CA LYS A 106 -14.15 10.07 10.36
C LYS A 106 -15.21 9.14 10.93
N THR A 107 -14.87 8.46 12.03
CA THR A 107 -15.74 7.47 12.69
C THR A 107 -17.07 8.08 13.13
N SER A 108 -17.04 9.30 13.71
CA SER A 108 -18.22 10.05 14.10
C SER A 108 -19.13 10.36 12.90
N LEU A 109 -18.55 10.86 11.80
CA LEU A 109 -19.26 11.16 10.56
C LEU A 109 -19.99 9.92 10.02
N ILE A 110 -19.26 8.82 9.86
CA ILE A 110 -19.83 7.61 9.25
C ILE A 110 -20.81 6.90 10.18
N ALA A 111 -20.58 6.93 11.48
CA ALA A 111 -21.54 6.40 12.47
C ALA A 111 -22.90 7.12 12.41
N LYS A 112 -22.89 8.46 12.28
CA LYS A 112 -24.12 9.27 12.13
C LYS A 112 -24.78 9.03 10.77
N LEU A 113 -24.00 8.98 9.69
CA LEU A 113 -24.49 8.68 8.34
C LEU A 113 -25.11 7.28 8.29
N SER A 114 -24.50 6.28 8.94
CA SER A 114 -25.04 4.92 8.99
C SER A 114 -26.42 4.86 9.67
N ALA A 115 -26.60 5.62 10.74
CA ALA A 115 -27.91 5.74 11.40
C ALA A 115 -28.96 6.38 10.48
N TYR A 116 -28.59 7.42 9.71
CA TYR A 116 -29.47 8.00 8.69
C TYR A 116 -29.84 6.99 7.61
N LEU A 117 -28.85 6.30 7.04
CA LEU A 117 -29.05 5.28 5.99
C LEU A 117 -29.96 4.14 6.43
N MET A 118 -29.92 3.77 7.72
CA MET A 118 -30.77 2.73 8.28
C MET A 118 -32.20 3.21 8.50
N VAL A 119 -32.40 4.47 8.92
CA VAL A 119 -33.68 4.96 9.40
C VAL A 119 -34.46 5.74 8.32
N ALA A 120 -33.79 6.54 7.50
CA ALA A 120 -34.41 7.60 6.71
C ALA A 120 -34.00 7.69 5.24
N ASP A 121 -33.20 6.75 4.72
CA ASP A 121 -32.70 6.75 3.35
C ASP A 121 -33.68 6.24 2.29
N ASN A 122 -34.91 5.92 2.67
CA ASN A 122 -35.97 5.37 1.80
C ASN A 122 -35.57 4.06 1.07
N GLU A 123 -34.63 3.32 1.59
CA GLU A 123 -34.33 1.95 1.14
C GLU A 123 -35.26 0.98 1.86
N ALA A 124 -35.82 0.02 1.14
CA ALA A 124 -36.68 -1.01 1.76
C ALA A 124 -35.80 -2.05 2.46
N ASN A 125 -36.11 -2.33 3.73
CA ASN A 125 -35.36 -3.30 4.54
C ASN A 125 -33.84 -3.05 4.45
N PRO A 126 -33.35 -1.87 4.88
CA PRO A 126 -31.95 -1.50 4.72
C PRO A 126 -31.07 -2.41 5.58
N PHE A 127 -30.07 -3.02 4.96
CA PHE A 127 -29.10 -3.87 5.63
C PHE A 127 -27.72 -3.27 5.51
N ILE A 128 -27.19 -2.80 6.65
CA ILE A 128 -25.90 -2.09 6.70
C ILE A 128 -24.85 -2.98 7.36
N GLY A 129 -23.67 -3.06 6.76
CA GLY A 129 -22.53 -3.77 7.32
C GLY A 129 -21.35 -2.85 7.61
N CYS A 130 -20.73 -3.00 8.78
CA CYS A 130 -19.44 -2.39 9.10
C CYS A 130 -18.37 -3.45 9.21
N VAL A 131 -17.28 -3.24 8.48
CA VAL A 131 -16.16 -4.18 8.37
C VAL A 131 -14.83 -3.43 8.53
N ALA A 132 -13.85 -4.07 9.17
CA ALA A 132 -12.46 -3.60 9.25
C ALA A 132 -11.51 -4.80 9.20
N SER A 133 -10.20 -4.58 9.24
CA SER A 133 -9.20 -5.66 9.28
C SER A 133 -9.36 -6.60 10.50
N SER A 134 -9.99 -6.13 11.57
CA SER A 134 -10.42 -6.96 12.70
C SER A 134 -11.83 -6.57 13.14
N ARG A 135 -12.52 -7.53 13.78
CA ARG A 135 -13.86 -7.28 14.33
C ARG A 135 -13.86 -6.19 15.42
N ASP A 136 -12.78 -6.10 16.20
CA ASP A 136 -12.68 -5.10 17.26
C ASP A 136 -12.55 -3.69 16.69
N GLN A 137 -11.85 -3.51 15.57
CA GLN A 137 -11.80 -2.22 14.87
C GLN A 137 -13.16 -1.84 14.27
N ALA A 138 -13.85 -2.77 13.58
CA ALA A 138 -15.20 -2.53 13.06
C ALA A 138 -16.17 -2.16 14.19
N ARG A 139 -16.01 -2.74 15.37
CA ARG A 139 -16.81 -2.46 16.56
C ARG A 139 -16.69 -1.02 17.04
N ILE A 140 -15.55 -0.35 16.86
CA ILE A 140 -15.38 1.06 17.27
C ILE A 140 -16.41 1.96 16.57
N LEU A 141 -16.57 1.82 15.27
CA LEU A 141 -17.56 2.58 14.50
C LEU A 141 -18.99 2.18 14.87
N PHE A 142 -19.24 0.89 15.00
CA PHE A 142 -20.54 0.36 15.39
C PHE A 142 -20.98 0.86 16.77
N GLU A 143 -20.10 0.83 17.78
CA GLU A 143 -20.38 1.34 19.13
C GLU A 143 -20.59 2.86 19.13
N ALA A 144 -19.87 3.59 18.28
CA ALA A 144 -20.13 5.02 18.09
C ALA A 144 -21.54 5.27 17.57
N ALA A 145 -22.02 4.48 16.60
CA ALA A 145 -23.38 4.56 16.09
C ALA A 145 -24.42 4.25 17.20
N GLN A 146 -24.18 3.21 18.01
CA GLN A 146 -25.05 2.91 19.16
C GLN A 146 -25.12 4.06 20.15
N LYS A 147 -23.99 4.71 20.45
CA LYS A 147 -23.94 5.87 21.34
C LYS A 147 -24.72 7.07 20.79
N TYR A 148 -24.58 7.37 19.50
CA TYR A 148 -25.36 8.44 18.85
C TYR A 148 -26.87 8.12 18.85
N ILE A 149 -27.27 6.89 18.54
CA ILE A 149 -28.64 6.45 18.57
C ILE A 149 -29.26 6.62 19.98
N LYS A 150 -28.51 6.24 21.03
CA LYS A 150 -28.98 6.47 22.42
C LYS A 150 -29.24 7.94 22.74
N THR A 151 -28.66 8.89 22.05
CA THR A 151 -28.93 10.32 22.29
C THR A 151 -30.27 10.77 21.70
N ILE A 152 -30.78 10.07 20.68
CA ILE A 152 -32.08 10.40 20.03
C ILE A 152 -33.21 9.43 20.46
N ASP A 153 -32.87 8.23 20.92
CA ASP A 153 -33.81 7.22 21.42
C ASP A 153 -33.28 6.62 22.75
N PRO A 154 -33.23 7.40 23.84
CA PRO A 154 -32.65 6.98 25.10
C PRO A 154 -33.35 5.79 25.75
N ASN A 155 -34.68 5.65 25.51
CA ASN A 155 -35.50 4.58 26.07
C ASN A 155 -35.52 3.31 25.17
N GLY A 156 -34.97 3.38 23.96
CA GLY A 156 -34.98 2.29 22.98
C GLY A 156 -36.40 1.97 22.49
N GLU A 157 -37.26 2.99 22.33
CA GLU A 157 -38.66 2.82 21.89
C GLU A 157 -38.70 2.45 20.40
N ALA A 158 -37.98 3.20 19.56
CA ALA A 158 -37.93 3.01 18.12
C ALA A 158 -36.81 2.08 17.67
N LEU A 159 -35.59 2.19 18.25
CA LEU A 159 -34.40 1.49 17.83
C LEU A 159 -33.96 0.47 18.90
N LYS A 160 -33.79 -0.78 18.49
CA LYS A 160 -33.34 -1.86 19.39
C LYS A 160 -31.84 -2.09 19.25
N LEU A 161 -31.12 -1.88 20.34
CA LEU A 161 -29.65 -2.02 20.39
C LEU A 161 -29.27 -3.39 20.95
N TYR A 162 -28.59 -4.21 20.13
CA TYR A 162 -28.05 -5.51 20.53
C TYR A 162 -26.50 -5.46 20.52
N ARG A 163 -25.87 -6.48 21.05
CA ARG A 163 -24.40 -6.53 21.14
C ARG A 163 -23.69 -6.44 19.78
N ASN A 164 -24.27 -7.02 18.74
CA ASN A 164 -23.63 -7.15 17.42
C ASN A 164 -24.43 -6.53 16.28
N TYR A 165 -25.60 -6.03 16.53
CA TYR A 165 -26.43 -5.36 15.54
C TYR A 165 -27.38 -4.35 16.20
N ILE A 166 -27.88 -3.43 15.38
CA ILE A 166 -28.95 -2.47 15.71
C ILE A 166 -30.11 -2.80 14.79
N LYS A 167 -31.32 -2.78 15.30
CA LYS A 167 -32.55 -2.99 14.51
C LYS A 167 -33.49 -1.80 14.60
N PHE A 168 -34.02 -1.42 13.44
CA PHE A 168 -35.13 -0.45 13.34
C PHE A 168 -36.39 -1.17 12.84
N PRO A 169 -37.32 -1.57 13.74
CA PRO A 169 -38.47 -2.40 13.39
C PRO A 169 -39.42 -1.78 12.37
N ASN A 170 -39.50 -0.44 12.28
CA ASN A 170 -40.47 0.24 11.41
C ASN A 170 -40.25 0.00 9.92
N ASN A 171 -39.01 -0.32 9.49
CA ASN A 171 -38.65 -0.66 8.10
C ASN A 171 -37.85 -1.96 8.00
N ASP A 172 -37.80 -2.75 9.07
CA ASP A 172 -36.95 -3.93 9.22
C ASP A 172 -35.46 -3.66 8.95
N GLY A 173 -35.00 -2.42 9.14
CA GLY A 173 -33.61 -2.01 8.96
C GLY A 173 -32.69 -2.61 10.01
N GLU A 174 -31.52 -3.05 9.58
CA GLU A 174 -30.51 -3.61 10.46
C GLU A 174 -29.10 -3.04 10.16
N PHE A 175 -28.31 -2.80 11.21
CA PHE A 175 -26.90 -2.43 11.10
C PHE A 175 -26.05 -3.43 11.89
N HIS A 176 -25.16 -4.14 11.22
CA HIS A 176 -24.34 -5.22 11.75
C HIS A 176 -22.85 -4.91 11.73
N VAL A 177 -22.12 -5.51 12.70
CA VAL A 177 -20.65 -5.54 12.71
C VAL A 177 -20.15 -6.91 12.29
N PHE A 178 -19.27 -6.95 11.30
CA PHE A 178 -18.69 -8.16 10.75
C PHE A 178 -17.18 -8.27 11.04
N SER A 179 -16.66 -9.49 11.00
CA SER A 179 -15.21 -9.74 10.90
C SER A 179 -14.75 -9.57 9.46
N SER A 180 -13.44 -9.46 9.23
CA SER A 180 -12.84 -9.37 7.90
C SER A 180 -12.92 -10.65 7.04
N ASP A 181 -13.56 -11.71 7.55
CA ASP A 181 -13.72 -12.96 6.81
C ASP A 181 -14.79 -12.81 5.71
N ALA A 182 -14.32 -12.63 4.47
CA ALA A 182 -15.15 -12.41 3.30
C ALA A 182 -16.08 -13.61 2.99
N SER A 183 -15.66 -14.83 3.34
CA SER A 183 -16.44 -16.05 3.06
C SER A 183 -17.79 -16.09 3.78
N ASN A 184 -17.93 -15.37 4.88
CA ASN A 184 -19.17 -15.29 5.66
C ASN A 184 -20.11 -14.18 5.19
N MET A 185 -19.76 -13.42 4.15
CA MET A 185 -20.54 -12.27 3.67
C MET A 185 -21.28 -12.53 2.35
N ASP A 186 -20.96 -13.61 1.67
CA ASP A 186 -21.71 -14.06 0.51
C ASP A 186 -23.16 -14.42 0.92
N GLY A 187 -24.13 -13.78 0.29
CA GLY A 187 -25.56 -13.99 0.57
C GLY A 187 -26.24 -12.90 1.37
N TYR A 188 -25.51 -11.96 2.01
CA TYR A 188 -26.12 -10.76 2.54
C TYR A 188 -26.37 -9.74 1.43
N GLY A 189 -27.56 -9.14 1.41
CA GLY A 189 -27.90 -8.06 0.46
C GLY A 189 -27.64 -6.69 1.09
N PHE A 190 -26.40 -6.19 1.14
CA PHE A 190 -26.09 -4.90 1.75
C PHE A 190 -26.71 -3.74 0.97
N SER A 191 -27.44 -2.85 1.65
CA SER A 191 -27.81 -1.53 1.12
C SER A 191 -26.70 -0.52 1.31
N ALA A 192 -25.93 -0.64 2.41
CA ALA A 192 -24.69 0.09 2.61
C ALA A 192 -23.63 -0.83 3.26
N ALA A 193 -22.39 -0.73 2.82
CA ALA A 193 -21.26 -1.41 3.44
C ALA A 193 -20.15 -0.41 3.74
N ILE A 194 -19.61 -0.49 4.96
CA ILE A 194 -18.58 0.41 5.45
C ILE A 194 -17.30 -0.37 5.65
N CYS A 195 -16.26 -0.03 4.89
CA CYS A 195 -14.90 -0.53 5.01
C CYS A 195 -14.06 0.50 5.75
N ASP A 196 -13.75 0.23 7.03
CA ASP A 196 -12.93 1.14 7.84
C ASP A 196 -11.46 0.72 7.82
N GLU A 197 -10.57 1.72 7.86
CA GLU A 197 -9.11 1.59 7.85
C GLU A 197 -8.60 0.68 6.70
N THR A 198 -9.08 0.96 5.47
CA THR A 198 -8.77 0.14 4.26
C THR A 198 -7.28 0.04 3.95
N HIS A 199 -6.42 0.96 4.47
CA HIS A 199 -4.96 0.85 4.37
C HIS A 199 -4.39 -0.42 5.03
N SER A 200 -5.15 -1.07 5.91
CA SER A 200 -4.74 -2.31 6.58
C SER A 200 -5.16 -3.58 5.83
N TYR A 201 -5.93 -3.46 4.73
CA TYR A 201 -6.38 -4.59 3.93
C TYR A 201 -5.27 -5.07 3.01
N LYS A 202 -5.04 -6.40 2.96
CA LYS A 202 -3.95 -7.00 2.17
C LYS A 202 -4.37 -7.37 0.75
N ASP A 203 -5.66 -7.60 0.51
CA ASP A 203 -6.21 -7.95 -0.79
C ASP A 203 -7.63 -7.38 -0.98
N ASN A 204 -8.11 -7.42 -2.23
CA ASN A 204 -9.40 -6.87 -2.63
C ASN A 204 -10.60 -7.80 -2.39
N LYS A 205 -10.41 -9.01 -1.85
CA LYS A 205 -11.49 -10.01 -1.74
C LYS A 205 -12.68 -9.48 -0.98
N LEU A 206 -12.44 -8.88 0.19
CA LEU A 206 -13.49 -8.33 1.03
C LEU A 206 -14.30 -7.24 0.31
N ILE A 207 -13.63 -6.26 -0.30
CA ILE A 207 -14.29 -5.16 -1.03
C ILE A 207 -15.08 -5.70 -2.22
N SER A 208 -14.54 -6.69 -2.93
CA SER A 208 -15.20 -7.32 -4.08
C SER A 208 -16.47 -8.07 -3.67
N VAL A 209 -16.43 -8.84 -2.58
CA VAL A 209 -17.61 -9.55 -2.04
C VAL A 209 -18.69 -8.55 -1.61
N LEU A 210 -18.33 -7.50 -0.88
CA LEU A 210 -19.26 -6.46 -0.49
C LEU A 210 -19.91 -5.78 -1.70
N ARG A 211 -19.12 -5.41 -2.70
CA ARG A 211 -19.63 -4.78 -3.93
C ARG A 211 -20.56 -5.71 -4.72
N SER A 212 -20.24 -6.99 -4.84
CA SER A 212 -21.11 -7.97 -5.52
C SER A 212 -22.41 -8.21 -4.78
N SER A 213 -22.40 -8.24 -3.45
CA SER A 213 -23.57 -8.46 -2.60
C SER A 213 -24.62 -7.33 -2.67
N MET A 214 -24.20 -6.16 -3.15
CA MET A 214 -25.06 -4.97 -3.28
C MET A 214 -25.86 -4.93 -4.59
N GLY A 215 -25.58 -5.82 -5.54
CA GLY A 215 -26.09 -5.74 -6.91
C GLY A 215 -27.61 -5.71 -7.07
N ALA A 216 -28.36 -6.26 -6.11
CA ALA A 216 -29.82 -6.26 -6.12
C ALA A 216 -30.47 -5.04 -5.43
N ARG A 217 -29.66 -4.15 -4.84
CA ARG A 217 -30.19 -2.97 -4.13
C ARG A 217 -30.46 -1.81 -5.08
N ARG A 218 -31.50 -1.05 -4.77
CA ARG A 218 -31.92 0.08 -5.59
C ARG A 218 -30.90 1.22 -5.59
N GLN A 219 -30.34 1.55 -4.42
CA GLN A 219 -29.35 2.62 -4.26
C GLN A 219 -28.21 2.22 -3.29
N PRO A 220 -27.40 1.22 -3.72
CA PRO A 220 -26.30 0.73 -2.88
C PRO A 220 -25.27 1.81 -2.61
N LEU A 221 -24.59 1.72 -1.44
CA LEU A 221 -23.50 2.64 -1.09
C LEU A 221 -22.35 1.89 -0.40
N LEU A 222 -21.25 1.72 -1.10
CA LEU A 222 -19.99 1.28 -0.51
C LEU A 222 -19.23 2.49 0.03
N ILE A 223 -18.87 2.47 1.30
CA ILE A 223 -18.14 3.55 1.98
C ILE A 223 -16.78 3.00 2.38
N GLN A 224 -15.73 3.54 1.79
CA GLN A 224 -14.35 3.20 2.11
C GLN A 224 -13.70 4.39 2.82
N ILE A 225 -13.25 4.21 4.07
CA ILE A 225 -12.59 5.27 4.83
C ILE A 225 -11.23 4.82 5.34
N SER A 226 -10.24 5.71 5.25
CA SER A 226 -8.87 5.40 5.64
C SER A 226 -8.05 6.64 5.94
N THR A 227 -6.87 6.40 6.52
CA THR A 227 -5.69 7.25 6.35
C THR A 227 -4.84 6.72 5.21
N CYS A 228 -3.87 7.49 4.74
CA CYS A 228 -2.79 6.95 3.94
C CYS A 228 -2.04 5.87 4.72
N GLY A 229 -1.41 4.99 3.99
CA GLY A 229 -0.59 3.91 4.51
C GLY A 229 0.73 3.84 3.75
N PHE A 230 1.04 2.64 3.25
CA PHE A 230 2.24 2.42 2.47
C PHE A 230 1.96 2.42 0.96
N LEU A 231 2.96 2.88 0.19
CA LEU A 231 3.00 2.79 -1.26
C LEU A 231 3.23 1.32 -1.66
N LEU A 232 2.18 0.52 -1.62
CA LEU A 232 2.23 -0.91 -1.88
C LEU A 232 1.27 -1.25 -3.03
N ASP A 233 1.82 -1.51 -4.21
CA ASP A 233 1.05 -1.96 -5.36
C ASP A 233 0.32 -3.27 -5.05
N GLY A 234 -0.93 -3.37 -5.52
CA GLY A 234 -1.82 -4.48 -5.23
C GLY A 234 -2.57 -4.39 -3.90
N TYR A 235 -2.24 -3.43 -3.02
CA TYR A 235 -3.01 -3.20 -1.80
C TYR A 235 -4.24 -2.34 -2.08
N PRO A 236 -5.43 -2.73 -1.61
CA PRO A 236 -6.71 -2.12 -1.99
C PRO A 236 -6.79 -0.61 -1.85
N CYS A 237 -6.31 -0.09 -0.72
CA CYS A 237 -6.39 1.33 -0.42
C CYS A 237 -5.52 2.16 -1.38
N PHE A 238 -4.31 1.70 -1.70
CA PHE A 238 -3.43 2.40 -2.63
C PHE A 238 -3.91 2.28 -4.08
N GLU A 239 -4.42 1.11 -4.48
CA GLU A 239 -5.05 0.95 -5.81
C GLU A 239 -6.29 1.84 -5.97
N THR A 240 -7.15 1.90 -4.94
CA THR A 240 -8.32 2.80 -4.94
C THR A 240 -7.88 4.28 -5.00
N TYR A 241 -6.79 4.64 -4.32
CA TYR A 241 -6.20 5.99 -4.41
C TYR A 241 -5.72 6.32 -5.82
N LYS A 242 -5.02 5.41 -6.51
CA LYS A 242 -4.58 5.61 -7.91
C LYS A 242 -5.78 5.87 -8.83
N VAL A 243 -6.80 5.01 -8.74
CA VAL A 243 -8.06 5.22 -9.51
C VAL A 243 -8.73 6.55 -9.16
N ALA A 244 -8.74 6.94 -7.88
CA ALA A 244 -9.31 8.21 -7.44
C ALA A 244 -8.59 9.42 -8.07
N VAL A 245 -7.26 9.38 -8.15
CA VAL A 245 -6.45 10.42 -8.82
C VAL A 245 -6.77 10.49 -10.31
N GLU A 246 -6.86 9.35 -11.00
CA GLU A 246 -7.24 9.30 -12.43
C GLU A 246 -8.64 9.86 -12.69
N VAL A 247 -9.62 9.53 -11.83
CA VAL A 247 -11.00 10.04 -11.94
C VAL A 247 -11.05 11.54 -11.69
N LEU A 248 -10.31 12.05 -10.70
CA LEU A 248 -10.26 13.49 -10.40
C LEU A 248 -9.54 14.28 -11.48
N ALA A 249 -8.53 13.70 -12.11
CA ALA A 249 -7.83 14.30 -13.25
C ALA A 249 -8.63 14.24 -14.58
N GLY A 250 -9.77 13.55 -14.61
CA GLY A 250 -10.57 13.35 -15.82
C GLY A 250 -9.98 12.32 -16.80
N ILE A 251 -8.98 11.56 -16.41
CA ILE A 251 -8.36 10.49 -17.23
C ILE A 251 -9.32 9.30 -17.31
N LYS A 252 -10.00 8.99 -16.21
CA LYS A 252 -10.97 7.90 -16.11
C LYS A 252 -12.36 8.47 -15.81
N GLU A 253 -13.36 8.04 -16.55
CA GLU A 253 -14.75 8.42 -16.30
C GLU A 253 -15.45 7.37 -15.42
N ASP A 254 -15.83 7.75 -14.20
CA ASP A 254 -16.73 6.98 -13.33
C ASP A 254 -17.62 7.94 -12.53
N PRO A 255 -18.84 8.22 -13.01
CA PRO A 255 -19.74 9.14 -12.32
C PRO A 255 -20.24 8.60 -10.98
N THR A 256 -20.11 7.31 -10.69
CA THR A 256 -20.62 6.68 -9.46
C THR A 256 -19.61 6.61 -8.34
N PHE A 257 -18.33 6.86 -8.63
CA PHE A 257 -17.25 6.89 -7.66
C PHE A 257 -16.95 8.31 -7.16
N PHE A 258 -17.08 8.53 -5.85
CA PHE A 258 -16.91 9.84 -5.19
C PHE A 258 -15.70 9.82 -4.25
N PRO A 259 -14.49 10.17 -4.75
CA PRO A 259 -13.29 10.27 -3.93
C PRO A 259 -13.20 11.62 -3.20
N PHE A 260 -12.85 11.59 -1.92
CA PHE A 260 -12.57 12.74 -1.06
C PHE A 260 -11.15 12.60 -0.49
N LEU A 261 -10.17 13.18 -1.18
CA LEU A 261 -8.74 13.02 -0.88
C LEU A 261 -8.21 14.25 -0.12
N TYR A 262 -8.21 14.18 1.21
CA TYR A 262 -7.60 15.17 2.08
C TYR A 262 -6.12 14.83 2.28
N VAL A 263 -5.29 15.21 1.31
CA VAL A 263 -3.86 14.95 1.25
C VAL A 263 -3.13 16.22 0.79
N PHE A 264 -1.83 16.30 0.98
CA PHE A 264 -1.00 17.37 0.41
C PHE A 264 -0.89 17.25 -1.12
N ASP A 265 -0.57 18.35 -1.79
CA ASP A 265 -0.22 18.38 -3.20
C ASP A 265 1.29 18.07 -3.39
N ASN A 266 2.14 18.68 -2.57
CA ASN A 266 3.56 18.41 -2.46
C ASN A 266 3.94 18.16 -0.98
N PRO A 267 3.94 16.88 -0.54
CA PRO A 267 4.18 16.55 0.86
C PRO A 267 5.53 17.02 1.42
N GLU A 268 6.58 17.08 0.58
CA GLU A 268 7.93 17.45 1.02
C GLU A 268 8.01 18.93 1.44
N GLU A 269 7.35 19.80 0.70
CA GLU A 269 7.33 21.24 0.97
C GLU A 269 6.22 21.62 1.96
N GLU A 270 5.03 21.02 1.83
CA GLU A 270 3.85 21.41 2.58
C GLU A 270 3.82 20.92 4.01
N LEU A 271 4.54 19.84 4.32
CA LEU A 271 4.62 19.30 5.68
C LEU A 271 5.22 20.30 6.68
N GLU A 272 6.22 21.08 6.28
CA GLU A 272 6.84 22.09 7.13
C GLU A 272 6.03 23.42 7.17
N ASN A 273 5.00 23.57 6.33
CA ASN A 273 4.14 24.75 6.30
C ASN A 273 2.81 24.50 7.04
N GLU A 274 2.67 25.07 8.26
CA GLU A 274 1.48 24.87 9.10
C GLU A 274 0.16 25.32 8.45
N GLU A 275 0.18 26.29 7.54
CA GLU A 275 -1.02 26.74 6.81
C GLU A 275 -1.54 25.64 5.87
N CYS A 276 -0.65 24.81 5.35
CA CYS A 276 -1.01 23.69 4.48
C CYS A 276 -1.61 22.50 5.22
N TRP A 277 -1.44 22.38 6.54
CA TRP A 277 -1.93 21.23 7.31
C TRP A 277 -3.43 21.02 7.21
N ILE A 278 -4.20 22.08 6.95
CA ILE A 278 -5.65 21.98 6.73
C ILE A 278 -5.99 21.12 5.50
N LYS A 279 -5.09 20.98 4.53
CA LYS A 279 -5.31 20.14 3.33
C LYS A 279 -5.54 18.65 3.71
N CYS A 280 -4.83 18.16 4.73
CA CYS A 280 -4.96 16.80 5.23
C CYS A 280 -5.75 16.70 6.55
N ASN A 281 -5.95 17.83 7.25
CA ASN A 281 -6.68 17.93 8.50
C ASN A 281 -7.81 18.97 8.41
N PRO A 282 -8.92 18.69 7.68
CA PRO A 282 -10.00 19.66 7.49
C PRO A 282 -10.76 20.02 8.78
N ALA A 283 -10.59 19.26 9.87
CA ALA A 283 -11.12 19.55 11.21
C ALA A 283 -10.09 20.24 12.14
N ILE A 284 -9.01 20.78 11.58
CA ILE A 284 -7.97 21.49 12.35
C ILE A 284 -8.60 22.67 13.12
N ASP A 285 -8.11 22.92 14.32
CA ASP A 285 -8.59 23.96 15.26
C ASP A 285 -10.04 23.75 15.75
N VAL A 286 -10.72 22.68 15.32
CA VAL A 286 -12.06 22.30 15.81
C VAL A 286 -12.02 20.96 16.55
N VAL A 287 -11.38 19.95 15.98
CA VAL A 287 -11.27 18.59 16.55
C VAL A 287 -9.82 18.26 16.88
N VAL A 288 -8.91 18.56 15.97
CA VAL A 288 -7.47 18.38 16.16
C VAL A 288 -6.80 19.74 16.28
N SER A 289 -6.03 19.97 17.34
CA SER A 289 -5.36 21.26 17.55
C SER A 289 -4.05 21.34 16.77
N ARG A 290 -3.67 22.55 16.31
CA ARG A 290 -2.35 22.81 15.73
C ARG A 290 -1.23 22.49 16.71
N GLN A 291 -1.44 22.74 18.02
CA GLN A 291 -0.47 22.40 19.05
C GLN A 291 -0.15 20.91 19.08
N TYR A 292 -1.17 20.05 19.02
CA TYR A 292 -0.97 18.60 18.92
C TYR A 292 -0.16 18.21 17.68
N LEU A 293 -0.45 18.81 16.53
CA LEU A 293 0.31 18.53 15.29
C LEU A 293 1.76 18.99 15.37
N ARG A 294 2.05 20.15 16.02
CA ARG A 294 3.43 20.59 16.31
C ARG A 294 4.19 19.61 17.21
N GLU A 295 3.51 19.06 18.21
CA GLU A 295 4.08 18.02 19.07
C GLU A 295 4.42 16.75 18.28
N GLN A 296 3.56 16.34 17.35
CA GLN A 296 3.82 15.22 16.45
C GLN A 296 5.01 15.50 15.52
N MET A 297 5.13 16.71 14.97
CA MET A 297 6.31 17.12 14.18
C MET A 297 7.59 17.06 15.00
N THR A 298 7.56 17.53 16.23
CA THR A 298 8.71 17.47 17.16
C THR A 298 9.08 16.02 17.48
N LEU A 299 8.09 15.16 17.73
CA LEU A 299 8.31 13.74 17.97
C LEU A 299 8.99 13.07 16.76
N MET A 300 8.52 13.34 15.56
CA MET A 300 9.09 12.81 14.31
C MET A 300 10.54 13.26 14.09
N LYS A 301 10.87 14.52 14.45
CA LYS A 301 12.24 15.06 14.30
C LYS A 301 13.22 14.43 15.31
N ASN A 302 12.73 14.05 16.48
CA ASN A 302 13.55 13.50 17.57
C ASN A 302 13.67 11.97 17.55
N ASP A 303 12.73 11.27 16.92
CA ASP A 303 12.67 9.81 16.89
C ASP A 303 12.33 9.31 15.48
N SER A 304 13.31 8.72 14.80
CA SER A 304 13.17 8.21 13.45
C SER A 304 12.10 7.11 13.31
N THR A 305 11.82 6.36 14.38
CA THR A 305 10.77 5.34 14.39
C THR A 305 9.36 5.94 14.29
N GLN A 306 9.20 7.22 14.61
CA GLN A 306 7.94 7.95 14.55
C GLN A 306 7.69 8.64 13.20
N ILE A 307 8.69 8.68 12.30
CA ILE A 307 8.55 9.34 10.99
C ILE A 307 7.34 8.79 10.23
N VAL A 308 7.29 7.50 10.02
CA VAL A 308 6.23 6.85 9.25
C VAL A 308 4.87 6.91 9.97
N PRO A 309 4.75 6.56 11.27
CA PRO A 309 3.50 6.73 12.00
C PRO A 309 2.93 8.15 11.96
N VAL A 310 3.77 9.17 12.14
CA VAL A 310 3.32 10.57 12.12
C VAL A 310 2.92 11.00 10.73
N LYS A 311 3.73 10.74 9.70
CA LYS A 311 3.42 11.07 8.30
C LYS A 311 2.11 10.44 7.85
N THR A 312 1.93 9.14 8.06
CA THR A 312 0.71 8.43 7.59
C THR A 312 -0.53 8.79 8.39
N LYS A 313 -0.43 8.85 9.72
CA LYS A 313 -1.59 8.98 10.60
C LYS A 313 -2.01 10.42 10.85
N ASN A 314 -1.04 11.35 10.99
CA ASN A 314 -1.31 12.73 11.39
C ASN A 314 -1.31 13.70 10.20
N PHE A 315 -0.55 13.39 9.15
CA PHE A 315 -0.43 14.24 7.97
C PHE A 315 -0.94 13.59 6.67
N ASN A 316 -1.44 12.37 6.77
CA ASN A 316 -2.07 11.65 5.66
C ASN A 316 -1.17 11.60 4.41
N ILE A 317 0.11 11.28 4.64
CA ILE A 317 1.13 11.15 3.59
C ILE A 317 1.38 9.68 3.32
N TRP A 318 1.35 9.29 2.06
CA TRP A 318 1.80 7.96 1.64
C TRP A 318 3.29 7.81 1.91
N CYS A 319 3.66 6.73 2.58
CA CYS A 319 5.06 6.42 2.89
C CYS A 319 5.49 5.14 2.18
N GLN A 320 6.75 5.03 1.88
CA GLN A 320 7.32 3.72 1.59
C GLN A 320 7.16 2.83 2.83
N SER A 321 7.06 1.52 2.63
CA SER A 321 6.90 0.58 3.74
C SER A 321 7.93 0.88 4.84
N SER A 322 7.50 0.92 6.10
CA SER A 322 8.40 1.08 7.26
C SER A 322 9.37 -0.10 7.43
N GLN A 323 9.24 -1.09 6.55
CA GLN A 323 10.01 -2.31 6.54
C GLN A 323 10.97 -2.40 5.35
N VAL A 324 11.27 -1.29 4.66
CA VAL A 324 12.40 -1.30 3.73
C VAL A 324 13.64 -1.70 4.53
N TRP A 325 14.22 -2.80 4.15
CA TRP A 325 15.37 -3.35 4.85
C TRP A 325 16.54 -2.37 4.92
N ILE A 326 16.91 -1.78 3.77
CA ILE A 326 18.03 -0.81 3.66
C ILE A 326 17.52 0.43 2.91
N ARG A 327 17.85 1.63 3.42
CA ARG A 327 17.42 2.89 2.79
C ARG A 327 18.05 3.05 1.41
N GLN A 328 17.27 3.62 0.49
CA GLN A 328 17.71 3.86 -0.90
C GLN A 328 19.01 4.67 -1.00
N GLU A 329 19.20 5.63 -0.10
CA GLU A 329 20.40 6.47 -0.06
C GLU A 329 21.67 5.66 0.24
N ASP A 330 21.56 4.67 1.15
CA ASP A 330 22.68 3.81 1.52
C ASP A 330 23.02 2.83 0.38
N VAL A 331 22.01 2.27 -0.28
CA VAL A 331 22.19 1.43 -1.48
C VAL A 331 22.81 2.23 -2.64
N ALA A 332 22.28 3.44 -2.92
CA ALA A 332 22.79 4.31 -3.97
C ALA A 332 24.26 4.73 -3.73
N ALA A 333 24.67 4.87 -2.47
CA ALA A 333 26.08 5.13 -2.14
C ALA A 333 27.00 3.96 -2.53
N CYS A 334 26.50 2.72 -2.44
CA CYS A 334 27.20 1.49 -2.82
C CYS A 334 27.27 1.25 -4.34
N MET A 335 26.60 2.06 -5.15
CA MET A 335 26.56 1.96 -6.62
C MET A 335 27.43 3.01 -7.33
N LYS A 336 28.16 3.83 -6.61
CA LYS A 336 28.97 4.92 -7.18
C LYS A 336 30.27 4.45 -7.82
N LYS A 337 30.81 3.32 -7.39
CA LYS A 337 32.07 2.75 -7.88
C LYS A 337 31.84 2.06 -9.22
N LYS A 338 32.71 2.32 -10.21
CA LYS A 338 32.66 1.62 -11.49
C LYS A 338 33.71 0.52 -11.46
N PHE A 339 33.35 -0.67 -11.87
CA PHE A 339 34.23 -1.82 -11.98
C PHE A 339 33.69 -2.81 -13.03
N THR A 340 34.59 -3.65 -13.56
CA THR A 340 34.27 -4.66 -14.57
C THR A 340 34.77 -6.03 -14.10
N LEU A 341 34.29 -7.11 -14.71
CA LEU A 341 34.78 -8.47 -14.42
C LEU A 341 36.29 -8.58 -14.65
N GLU A 342 36.82 -7.89 -15.67
CA GLU A 342 38.26 -7.89 -16.00
C GLU A 342 39.16 -7.30 -14.91
N ASP A 343 38.65 -6.35 -14.12
CA ASP A 343 39.39 -5.76 -13.00
C ASP A 343 39.70 -6.80 -11.90
N PHE A 344 38.99 -7.92 -11.92
CA PHE A 344 39.16 -9.02 -10.97
C PHE A 344 39.72 -10.31 -11.59
N ARG A 345 40.35 -10.20 -12.76
CA ARG A 345 40.93 -11.36 -13.45
C ARG A 345 41.90 -12.12 -12.54
N GLY A 346 41.68 -13.45 -12.45
CA GLY A 346 42.51 -14.35 -11.63
C GLY A 346 42.14 -14.34 -10.13
N ARG A 347 41.19 -13.53 -9.68
CA ARG A 347 40.73 -13.56 -8.29
C ARG A 347 39.71 -14.68 -8.04
N THR A 348 39.55 -15.02 -6.79
CA THR A 348 38.51 -15.97 -6.33
C THR A 348 37.16 -15.26 -6.26
N CYS A 349 36.10 -15.95 -6.72
CA CYS A 349 34.73 -15.46 -6.61
C CYS A 349 33.78 -16.54 -6.08
N TYR A 350 32.63 -16.09 -5.59
CA TYR A 350 31.51 -16.89 -5.08
C TYR A 350 30.27 -16.55 -5.89
N ILE A 351 29.51 -17.54 -6.29
CA ILE A 351 28.31 -17.34 -7.11
C ILE A 351 27.07 -17.76 -6.32
N GLY A 352 26.08 -16.89 -6.24
CA GLY A 352 24.73 -17.21 -5.75
C GLY A 352 23.74 -17.27 -6.91
N VAL A 353 22.80 -18.21 -6.88
CA VAL A 353 21.82 -18.40 -7.96
C VAL A 353 20.44 -18.69 -7.39
N ASP A 354 19.54 -17.74 -7.58
CA ASP A 354 18.12 -17.88 -7.26
C ASP A 354 17.32 -18.29 -8.50
N LEU A 355 16.93 -19.57 -8.57
CA LEU A 355 16.25 -20.16 -9.72
C LEU A 355 14.73 -20.09 -9.60
N ALA A 356 14.09 -19.44 -10.57
CA ALA A 356 12.64 -19.43 -10.67
C ALA A 356 12.06 -20.78 -11.15
N SER A 357 10.81 -21.07 -10.75
CA SER A 357 10.19 -22.36 -11.02
C SER A 357 9.76 -22.60 -12.48
N VAL A 358 9.33 -21.60 -13.26
CA VAL A 358 8.94 -21.77 -14.70
C VAL A 358 8.94 -20.45 -15.46
N SER A 359 8.24 -19.43 -15.00
CA SER A 359 7.96 -18.19 -15.75
C SER A 359 8.29 -16.93 -14.94
N ASP A 360 9.11 -17.05 -13.94
CA ASP A 360 9.52 -15.93 -13.09
C ASP A 360 10.97 -15.52 -13.39
N LEU A 361 11.40 -14.44 -12.75
CA LEU A 361 12.75 -13.92 -12.86
C LEU A 361 13.73 -14.89 -12.17
N THR A 362 14.85 -15.17 -12.83
CA THR A 362 15.97 -15.94 -12.27
C THR A 362 17.16 -15.01 -12.14
N ALA A 363 17.88 -15.08 -11.04
CA ALA A 363 19.04 -14.23 -10.78
C ALA A 363 20.33 -15.01 -10.53
N LEU A 364 21.43 -14.41 -10.96
CA LEU A 364 22.81 -14.86 -10.71
C LEU A 364 23.62 -13.68 -10.18
N SER A 365 24.27 -13.86 -9.04
CA SER A 365 25.18 -12.88 -8.45
C SER A 365 26.59 -13.45 -8.33
N VAL A 366 27.55 -12.76 -8.93
CA VAL A 366 28.99 -13.07 -8.77
C VAL A 366 29.56 -12.12 -7.75
N MET A 367 30.06 -12.62 -6.64
CA MET A 367 30.64 -11.83 -5.57
C MET A 367 32.15 -12.06 -5.49
N VAL A 368 32.91 -10.98 -5.46
CA VAL A 368 34.40 -10.99 -5.36
C VAL A 368 34.81 -10.28 -4.06
N PRO A 369 35.41 -11.00 -3.10
CA PRO A 369 35.98 -10.37 -1.91
C PRO A 369 37.36 -9.78 -2.24
N VAL A 370 37.59 -8.55 -1.79
CA VAL A 370 38.88 -7.87 -1.91
C VAL A 370 39.20 -7.18 -0.59
N GLU A 371 40.05 -7.78 0.21
CA GLU A 371 40.35 -7.34 1.59
C GLU A 371 39.04 -7.30 2.42
N ASP A 372 38.56 -6.12 2.78
CA ASP A 372 37.32 -5.93 3.52
C ASP A 372 36.17 -5.32 2.68
N GLU A 373 36.33 -5.26 1.37
CA GLU A 373 35.35 -4.81 0.38
C GLU A 373 34.80 -6.00 -0.43
N PHE A 374 33.51 -5.91 -0.82
CA PHE A 374 32.80 -6.94 -1.55
C PHE A 374 32.17 -6.36 -2.81
N TYR A 375 32.47 -6.94 -3.96
CA TYR A 375 32.05 -6.48 -5.27
C TYR A 375 31.06 -7.47 -5.88
N PHE A 376 29.86 -6.99 -6.26
CA PHE A 376 28.76 -7.80 -6.76
C PHE A 376 28.45 -7.46 -8.22
N PHE A 377 28.41 -8.49 -9.07
CA PHE A 377 27.93 -8.44 -10.44
C PHE A 377 26.61 -9.22 -10.51
N ASN A 378 25.51 -8.56 -10.87
CA ASN A 378 24.19 -9.14 -10.82
C ASN A 378 23.58 -9.27 -12.22
N TYR A 379 23.15 -10.47 -12.57
CA TYR A 379 22.50 -10.81 -13.82
C TYR A 379 21.12 -11.39 -13.52
N ALA A 380 20.11 -10.89 -14.18
CA ALA A 380 18.76 -11.43 -14.10
C ALA A 380 18.31 -11.91 -15.49
N PHE A 381 17.53 -12.98 -15.51
CA PHE A 381 17.01 -13.60 -16.72
C PHE A 381 15.48 -13.65 -16.63
N ILE A 382 14.80 -13.16 -17.67
CA ILE A 382 13.34 -13.16 -17.75
C ILE A 382 12.85 -13.74 -19.09
N PRO A 383 11.89 -14.67 -19.11
CA PRO A 383 11.28 -15.14 -20.34
C PRO A 383 10.56 -13.99 -21.08
N ARG A 384 10.66 -13.98 -22.42
CA ARG A 384 10.02 -12.95 -23.27
C ARG A 384 8.54 -12.81 -22.99
N ASP A 385 7.82 -13.91 -22.85
CA ASP A 385 6.37 -13.87 -22.59
C ASP A 385 6.06 -13.25 -21.23
N THR A 386 6.88 -13.54 -20.20
CA THR A 386 6.75 -12.91 -18.87
C THR A 386 7.08 -11.43 -18.94
N PHE A 387 8.12 -11.04 -19.67
CA PHE A 387 8.50 -9.64 -19.85
C PHE A 387 7.39 -8.84 -20.51
N VAL A 388 6.84 -9.33 -21.66
CA VAL A 388 5.80 -8.62 -22.42
C VAL A 388 4.51 -8.46 -21.62
N ASN A 389 4.12 -9.47 -20.84
CA ASN A 389 2.88 -9.47 -20.06
C ASN A 389 3.05 -8.92 -18.63
N SER A 390 4.25 -8.47 -18.27
CA SER A 390 4.52 -7.93 -16.91
C SER A 390 3.86 -6.58 -16.70
N PRO A 391 3.23 -6.33 -15.54
CA PRO A 391 2.83 -4.98 -15.14
C PRO A 391 4.01 -4.01 -15.02
N ASN A 392 5.24 -4.53 -14.88
CA ASN A 392 6.48 -3.76 -14.80
C ASN A 392 7.20 -3.63 -16.16
N HIS A 393 6.51 -3.85 -17.28
CA HIS A 393 7.11 -3.88 -18.62
C HIS A 393 8.00 -2.68 -18.93
N GLU A 394 7.51 -1.45 -18.71
CA GLU A 394 8.27 -0.21 -18.98
C GLU A 394 9.52 -0.10 -18.10
N LEU A 395 9.41 -0.50 -16.84
CA LEU A 395 10.53 -0.52 -15.91
C LEU A 395 11.60 -1.55 -16.33
N TYR A 396 11.17 -2.75 -16.72
CA TYR A 396 12.08 -3.78 -17.21
C TYR A 396 12.74 -3.38 -18.52
N GLN A 397 12.05 -2.67 -19.41
CA GLN A 397 12.66 -2.11 -20.62
C GLN A 397 13.84 -1.18 -20.29
N ALA A 398 13.70 -0.31 -19.30
CA ALA A 398 14.78 0.55 -18.85
C ALA A 398 15.96 -0.23 -18.25
N PHE A 399 15.71 -1.36 -17.59
CA PHE A 399 16.79 -2.23 -17.07
C PHE A 399 17.54 -2.96 -18.20
N ILE A 400 16.80 -3.38 -19.24
CA ILE A 400 17.40 -4.00 -20.43
C ILE A 400 18.34 -3.02 -21.15
N GLU A 401 17.95 -1.76 -21.28
CA GLU A 401 18.76 -0.72 -21.91
C GLU A 401 20.08 -0.42 -21.18
N GLU A 402 20.15 -0.73 -19.89
CA GLU A 402 21.36 -0.59 -19.05
C GLU A 402 22.21 -1.87 -18.98
N THR A 403 21.73 -2.97 -19.57
CA THR A 403 22.41 -4.27 -19.52
C THR A 403 23.69 -4.25 -20.34
N ASP A 404 24.77 -4.70 -19.73
CA ASP A 404 26.07 -4.90 -20.36
C ASP A 404 26.70 -6.26 -19.97
N GLU A 405 27.96 -6.47 -20.31
CA GLU A 405 28.71 -7.69 -19.96
C GLU A 405 28.89 -7.88 -18.44
N ASN A 406 28.78 -6.81 -17.65
CA ASN A 406 29.02 -6.77 -16.21
C ASN A 406 27.73 -6.85 -15.38
N GLY A 407 26.55 -6.97 -15.99
CA GLY A 407 25.29 -7.14 -15.28
C GLY A 407 24.09 -6.59 -16.01
N GLY A 408 22.89 -6.88 -15.48
CA GLY A 408 21.62 -6.35 -15.97
C GLY A 408 20.53 -7.39 -16.15
N LEU A 409 19.49 -7.04 -16.93
CA LEU A 409 18.33 -7.87 -17.22
C LEU A 409 18.37 -8.42 -18.65
N ILE A 410 18.44 -9.74 -18.76
CA ILE A 410 18.56 -10.47 -20.03
C ILE A 410 17.22 -11.12 -20.35
N VAL A 411 16.63 -10.79 -21.50
CA VAL A 411 15.41 -11.42 -21.98
C VAL A 411 15.75 -12.71 -22.69
N THR A 412 15.14 -13.83 -22.27
CA THR A 412 15.32 -15.15 -22.90
C THR A 412 14.15 -15.45 -23.84
N GLU A 413 14.38 -16.24 -24.88
CA GLU A 413 13.33 -16.63 -25.84
C GLU A 413 12.29 -17.57 -25.19
N GLY A 414 11.02 -17.42 -25.58
CA GLY A 414 9.92 -18.29 -25.16
C GLY A 414 9.29 -17.92 -23.81
N ASN A 415 8.68 -18.91 -23.17
CA ASN A 415 7.87 -18.75 -21.95
C ASN A 415 8.49 -19.35 -20.68
N ILE A 416 9.72 -19.91 -20.78
CA ILE A 416 10.46 -20.50 -19.67
C ILE A 416 11.91 -19.98 -19.68
N THR A 417 12.52 -19.90 -18.50
CA THR A 417 13.95 -19.58 -18.42
C THR A 417 14.81 -20.80 -18.77
N PHE A 418 15.68 -20.65 -19.77
CA PHE A 418 16.62 -21.69 -20.14
C PHE A 418 17.85 -21.63 -19.23
N TYR A 419 17.98 -22.57 -18.31
CA TYR A 419 19.11 -22.66 -17.37
C TYR A 419 20.48 -22.76 -18.06
N GLN A 420 20.50 -23.18 -19.33
CA GLN A 420 21.74 -23.19 -20.14
C GLN A 420 22.37 -21.79 -20.26
N LEU A 421 21.56 -20.71 -20.32
CA LEU A 421 22.08 -19.33 -20.38
C LEU A 421 22.80 -18.95 -19.08
N ILE A 422 22.27 -19.40 -17.95
CA ILE A 422 22.89 -19.23 -16.64
C ILE A 422 24.23 -19.99 -16.60
N THR A 423 24.22 -21.25 -17.03
CA THR A 423 25.43 -22.09 -17.14
C THR A 423 26.48 -21.44 -18.06
N ASN A 424 26.07 -20.89 -19.21
CA ASN A 424 26.98 -20.19 -20.12
C ASN A 424 27.64 -18.98 -19.46
N LYS A 425 26.86 -18.18 -18.67
CA LYS A 425 27.41 -17.04 -17.92
C LYS A 425 28.41 -17.50 -16.85
N ILE A 426 28.12 -18.61 -16.16
CA ILE A 426 29.06 -19.20 -15.18
C ILE A 426 30.37 -19.64 -15.87
N VAL A 427 30.26 -20.26 -17.05
CA VAL A 427 31.45 -20.63 -17.85
C VAL A 427 32.24 -19.40 -18.28
N GLU A 428 31.58 -18.32 -18.73
CA GLU A 428 32.29 -17.05 -19.04
C GLU A 428 33.04 -16.50 -17.83
N VAL A 429 32.41 -16.45 -16.66
CA VAL A 429 33.03 -16.02 -15.40
C VAL A 429 34.22 -16.90 -15.05
N SER A 430 34.13 -18.22 -15.24
CA SER A 430 35.24 -19.17 -14.95
C SER A 430 36.46 -18.98 -15.81
N GLN A 431 36.35 -18.33 -16.98
CA GLN A 431 37.49 -17.96 -17.84
C GLN A 431 38.24 -16.73 -17.33
N ILE A 432 37.58 -15.94 -16.45
CA ILE A 432 38.15 -14.70 -15.92
C ILE A 432 38.63 -14.90 -14.47
N MET A 433 37.79 -15.58 -13.64
CA MET A 433 38.00 -15.73 -12.21
C MET A 433 37.94 -17.19 -11.76
N SER A 434 38.48 -17.50 -10.58
CA SER A 434 38.41 -18.82 -9.96
C SER A 434 37.13 -18.93 -9.13
N ILE A 435 36.19 -19.78 -9.54
CA ILE A 435 34.91 -19.99 -8.84
C ILE A 435 35.15 -20.97 -7.67
N GLN A 436 35.04 -20.48 -6.44
CA GLN A 436 35.17 -21.28 -5.21
C GLN A 436 33.97 -22.20 -4.99
N GLY A 437 32.78 -21.69 -5.24
CA GLY A 437 31.52 -22.44 -5.14
C GLY A 437 30.34 -21.70 -5.75
N ILE A 438 29.33 -22.49 -6.13
CA ILE A 438 28.06 -21.98 -6.66
C ILE A 438 26.97 -22.40 -5.67
N TYR A 439 26.33 -21.40 -5.04
CA TYR A 439 25.33 -21.56 -3.97
C TYR A 439 23.94 -21.34 -4.52
N TYR A 440 23.03 -22.28 -4.26
CA TYR A 440 21.71 -22.29 -4.86
C TYR A 440 20.66 -22.94 -3.94
N ASP A 441 19.38 -22.52 -4.04
CA ASP A 441 18.28 -23.23 -3.35
C ASP A 441 18.02 -24.57 -4.05
N PRO A 442 17.98 -25.70 -3.31
CA PRO A 442 17.75 -27.02 -3.90
C PRO A 442 16.35 -27.22 -4.48
N TYR A 443 15.41 -26.31 -4.25
CA TYR A 443 14.05 -26.39 -4.77
C TYR A 443 14.06 -26.20 -6.29
N ASN A 444 13.58 -27.18 -7.06
CA ASN A 444 13.53 -27.23 -8.52
C ASN A 444 14.87 -27.14 -9.29
N SER A 445 16.01 -27.20 -8.64
CA SER A 445 17.34 -27.01 -9.25
C SER A 445 18.15 -28.31 -9.47
N GLY A 446 17.62 -29.47 -9.06
CA GLY A 446 18.40 -30.72 -8.98
C GLY A 446 19.07 -31.15 -10.29
N GLN A 447 18.34 -31.10 -11.43
CA GLN A 447 18.92 -31.50 -12.73
C GLN A 447 19.97 -30.52 -13.24
N TRP A 448 19.73 -29.22 -13.07
CA TRP A 448 20.71 -28.17 -13.43
C TRP A 448 22.00 -28.28 -12.60
N ALA A 449 21.87 -28.53 -11.31
CA ALA A 449 23.03 -28.70 -10.43
C ALA A 449 23.89 -29.91 -10.81
N ILE A 450 23.27 -31.04 -11.23
CA ILE A 450 24.00 -32.21 -11.74
C ILE A 450 24.79 -31.82 -13.00
N GLN A 451 24.17 -31.12 -13.96
CA GLN A 451 24.84 -30.68 -15.19
C GLN A 451 26.02 -29.75 -14.90
N CYS A 452 25.88 -28.80 -13.98
CA CYS A 452 26.98 -27.94 -13.57
C CYS A 452 28.11 -28.72 -12.87
N THR A 453 27.78 -29.74 -12.06
CA THR A 453 28.79 -30.62 -11.44
C THR A 453 29.55 -31.43 -12.48
N GLU A 454 28.87 -31.93 -13.53
CA GLU A 454 29.51 -32.63 -14.66
C GLU A 454 30.49 -31.73 -15.44
N LEU A 455 30.24 -30.41 -15.44
CA LEU A 455 31.16 -29.42 -16.00
C LEU A 455 32.33 -29.08 -15.06
N GLY A 456 32.39 -29.67 -13.88
CA GLY A 456 33.48 -29.50 -12.90
C GLY A 456 33.27 -28.37 -11.89
N PHE A 457 32.08 -27.75 -11.82
CA PHE A 457 31.80 -26.72 -10.85
C PHE A 457 31.43 -27.30 -9.46
N ASN A 458 31.88 -26.61 -8.40
CA ASN A 458 31.58 -26.95 -7.02
C ASN A 458 30.18 -26.42 -6.65
N MET A 459 29.17 -27.27 -6.75
CA MET A 459 27.75 -26.96 -6.48
C MET A 459 27.41 -27.18 -5.01
N GLN A 460 26.95 -26.12 -4.31
CA GLN A 460 26.63 -26.14 -2.90
C GLN A 460 25.16 -25.73 -2.66
N GLN A 461 24.40 -26.58 -1.95
CA GLN A 461 23.02 -26.27 -1.60
C GLN A 461 22.96 -25.20 -0.50
N PHE A 462 22.25 -24.12 -0.76
CA PHE A 462 22.00 -23.03 0.19
C PHE A 462 20.49 -22.82 0.37
N ARG A 463 19.92 -23.48 1.36
CA ARG A 463 18.45 -23.44 1.58
C ARG A 463 18.00 -22.06 2.03
N GLN A 464 16.98 -21.51 1.39
CA GLN A 464 16.41 -20.19 1.68
C GLN A 464 15.56 -20.17 2.97
N GLY A 465 16.00 -20.86 4.03
CA GLY A 465 15.38 -20.86 5.37
C GLY A 465 15.87 -19.69 6.23
N LEU A 466 15.06 -19.29 7.24
CA LEU A 466 15.42 -18.22 8.18
C LEU A 466 16.77 -18.44 8.88
N LEU A 467 17.12 -19.66 9.23
CA LEU A 467 18.39 -19.97 9.91
C LEU A 467 19.60 -19.73 9.00
N ASN A 468 19.56 -20.21 7.76
CA ASN A 468 20.68 -20.08 6.82
C ASN A 468 20.86 -18.62 6.35
N PHE A 469 19.73 -17.92 6.14
CA PHE A 469 19.74 -16.52 5.67
C PHE A 469 20.04 -15.50 6.77
N ASN A 470 19.89 -15.85 8.06
CA ASN A 470 20.03 -14.89 9.16
C ASN A 470 21.41 -14.19 9.17
N ASN A 471 22.48 -14.96 9.15
CA ASN A 471 23.84 -14.41 9.22
C ASN A 471 24.20 -13.62 7.96
N PRO A 472 24.07 -14.12 6.72
CA PRO A 472 24.40 -13.35 5.52
C PRO A 472 23.49 -12.15 5.28
N THR A 473 22.21 -12.18 5.70
CA THR A 473 21.34 -11.01 5.64
C THR A 473 21.83 -9.88 6.54
N LYS A 474 22.19 -10.19 7.79
CA LYS A 474 22.75 -9.20 8.73
C LYS A 474 24.11 -8.66 8.28
N GLU A 475 24.96 -9.52 7.72
CA GLU A 475 26.26 -9.10 7.21
C GLU A 475 26.11 -8.22 5.95
N MET A 476 25.21 -8.55 5.02
CA MET A 476 24.88 -7.69 3.87
C MET A 476 24.43 -6.29 4.33
N GLU A 477 23.54 -6.20 5.30
CA GLU A 477 23.10 -4.93 5.88
C GLU A 477 24.29 -4.13 6.41
N LYS A 478 25.13 -4.75 7.21
CA LYS A 478 26.34 -4.13 7.78
C LYS A 478 27.31 -3.66 6.69
N LEU A 479 27.54 -4.46 5.65
CA LEU A 479 28.40 -4.12 4.52
C LEU A 479 27.86 -2.93 3.72
N VAL A 480 26.55 -2.87 3.46
CA VAL A 480 25.93 -1.73 2.77
C VAL A 480 26.00 -0.47 3.63
N LEU A 481 25.64 -0.53 4.92
CA LEU A 481 25.68 0.61 5.82
C LEU A 481 27.10 1.13 6.05
N SER A 482 28.11 0.24 6.07
CA SER A 482 29.54 0.61 6.17
C SER A 482 30.19 0.97 4.83
N ARG A 483 29.41 0.91 3.70
CA ARG A 483 29.89 1.19 2.33
C ARG A 483 31.04 0.29 1.89
N LYS A 484 30.96 -0.98 2.27
CA LYS A 484 31.92 -2.04 1.90
C LYS A 484 31.35 -3.05 0.90
N ALA A 485 30.04 -3.01 0.62
CA ALA A 485 29.43 -3.70 -0.51
C ALA A 485 29.34 -2.75 -1.71
N PHE A 486 29.76 -3.19 -2.89
CA PHE A 486 29.68 -2.42 -4.12
C PHE A 486 28.89 -3.23 -5.15
N PHE A 487 27.82 -2.64 -5.66
CA PHE A 487 27.02 -3.23 -6.74
C PHE A 487 27.33 -2.50 -8.05
N ASN A 488 27.53 -3.26 -9.11
CA ASN A 488 27.70 -2.65 -10.42
C ASN A 488 26.41 -1.88 -10.76
N ARG A 489 26.53 -0.67 -11.31
CA ARG A 489 25.50 0.36 -11.54
C ARG A 489 24.16 -0.17 -12.08
N SER A 490 23.49 -1.04 -11.37
CA SER A 490 22.23 -1.65 -11.78
C SER A 490 21.05 -0.95 -11.08
N ARG A 491 20.26 -0.17 -11.83
CA ARG A 491 18.97 0.34 -11.31
C ARG A 491 18.07 -0.81 -10.85
N MET A 492 18.17 -1.96 -11.49
CA MET A 492 17.39 -3.14 -11.09
C MET A 492 17.72 -3.60 -9.68
N VAL A 493 18.99 -3.70 -9.32
CA VAL A 493 19.40 -4.08 -7.96
C VAL A 493 18.95 -3.03 -6.94
N ALA A 494 19.05 -1.72 -7.27
CA ALA A 494 18.54 -0.66 -6.41
C ALA A 494 17.03 -0.76 -6.20
N TRP A 495 16.28 -1.07 -7.25
CA TRP A 495 14.84 -1.29 -7.18
C TRP A 495 14.49 -2.53 -6.34
N GLU A 496 15.24 -3.62 -6.47
CA GLU A 496 15.04 -4.82 -5.68
C GLU A 496 15.33 -4.61 -4.18
N PHE A 497 16.36 -3.85 -3.82
CA PHE A 497 16.59 -3.45 -2.43
C PHE A 497 15.42 -2.63 -1.88
N ASN A 498 14.83 -1.73 -2.67
CA ASN A 498 13.62 -0.99 -2.26
C ASN A 498 12.40 -1.90 -2.06
N ASN A 499 12.34 -3.03 -2.76
CA ASN A 499 11.29 -4.04 -2.60
C ASN A 499 11.56 -5.00 -1.45
N SER A 500 12.75 -4.98 -0.88
CA SER A 500 13.21 -5.91 0.15
C SER A 500 12.73 -5.49 1.53
N VAL A 501 12.11 -6.44 2.25
CA VAL A 501 11.71 -6.30 3.64
C VAL A 501 12.24 -7.49 4.44
N LEU A 502 12.41 -7.31 5.75
CA LEU A 502 12.82 -8.40 6.63
C LEU A 502 11.61 -9.17 7.17
N MET A 503 11.64 -10.48 6.96
CA MET A 503 10.84 -11.41 7.75
C MET A 503 11.65 -11.78 8.99
N THR A 504 11.05 -11.64 10.17
CA THR A 504 11.70 -11.94 11.45
C THR A 504 10.88 -12.99 12.21
N ASP A 505 11.55 -14.02 12.77
CA ASP A 505 10.91 -14.97 13.68
C ASP A 505 10.98 -14.49 15.15
N HIS A 506 10.38 -15.26 16.04
CA HIS A 506 10.38 -14.96 17.48
C HIS A 506 11.76 -15.08 18.14
N ASN A 507 12.75 -15.70 17.49
CA ASN A 507 14.14 -15.77 17.91
C ASN A 507 15.01 -14.67 17.31
N GLN A 508 14.39 -13.67 16.62
CA GLN A 508 15.07 -12.58 15.91
C GLN A 508 15.99 -13.04 14.76
N ASN A 509 15.75 -14.24 14.21
CA ASN A 509 16.34 -14.60 12.93
C ASN A 509 15.65 -13.82 11.82
N VAL A 510 16.42 -13.32 10.88
CA VAL A 510 15.93 -12.49 9.78
C VAL A 510 16.21 -13.14 8.41
N LYS A 511 15.31 -12.90 7.47
CA LYS A 511 15.45 -13.25 6.06
C LYS A 511 14.84 -12.15 5.21
N VAL A 512 15.48 -11.82 4.10
CA VAL A 512 14.91 -10.93 3.09
C VAL A 512 13.73 -11.60 2.40
N THR A 513 12.65 -10.84 2.21
CA THR A 513 11.48 -11.22 1.42
C THR A 513 10.94 -10.01 0.66
N LYS A 514 10.05 -10.24 -0.30
CA LYS A 514 9.44 -9.18 -1.09
C LYS A 514 8.21 -8.58 -0.41
N THR A 515 7.95 -7.30 -0.66
CA THR A 515 6.79 -6.57 -0.10
C THR A 515 5.46 -7.05 -0.67
N THR A 516 5.39 -7.34 -1.98
CA THR A 516 4.20 -7.85 -2.68
C THR A 516 4.56 -8.90 -3.72
N GLY A 517 3.55 -9.63 -4.24
CA GLY A 517 3.75 -10.67 -5.26
C GLY A 517 4.35 -10.18 -6.58
N ASN A 518 4.11 -8.91 -6.95
CA ASN A 518 4.61 -8.31 -8.19
C ASN A 518 6.03 -7.74 -8.05
N ASN A 519 6.50 -7.55 -6.83
CA ASN A 519 7.84 -7.06 -6.55
C ASN A 519 8.86 -8.18 -6.62
N LYS A 520 10.06 -7.86 -7.08
CA LYS A 520 11.18 -8.79 -7.22
C LYS A 520 12.31 -8.43 -6.27
N VAL A 521 13.01 -9.47 -5.80
CA VAL A 521 14.17 -9.39 -4.89
C VAL A 521 15.23 -10.42 -5.25
N ASP A 522 15.13 -11.02 -6.42
CA ASP A 522 15.87 -12.22 -6.85
C ASP A 522 17.39 -11.95 -6.90
N ASN A 523 17.85 -10.80 -7.42
CA ASN A 523 19.26 -10.42 -7.37
C ASN A 523 19.77 -10.19 -5.94
N VAL A 524 18.92 -9.66 -5.06
CA VAL A 524 19.28 -9.46 -3.65
C VAL A 524 19.43 -10.80 -2.95
N ILE A 525 18.53 -11.76 -3.22
CA ILE A 525 18.59 -13.14 -2.72
C ILE A 525 19.87 -13.81 -3.21
N ALA A 526 20.14 -13.78 -4.52
CA ALA A 526 21.36 -14.36 -5.10
C ALA A 526 22.64 -13.73 -4.52
N SER A 527 22.61 -12.41 -4.23
CA SER A 527 23.75 -11.74 -3.58
C SER A 527 23.95 -12.20 -2.14
N ILE A 528 22.86 -12.46 -1.41
CA ILE A 528 22.93 -13.02 -0.05
C ILE A 528 23.43 -14.45 -0.07
N GLU A 529 23.06 -15.27 -1.06
CA GLU A 529 23.54 -16.65 -1.22
C GLU A 529 25.05 -16.68 -1.52
N SER A 530 25.55 -15.83 -2.41
CA SER A 530 26.99 -15.73 -2.69
C SER A 530 27.80 -15.28 -1.47
N LEU A 531 27.28 -14.29 -0.71
CA LEU A 531 27.88 -13.84 0.54
C LEU A 531 27.82 -14.93 1.62
N GLY A 532 26.71 -15.65 1.73
CA GLY A 532 26.55 -16.79 2.63
C GLY A 532 27.59 -17.87 2.39
N GLY A 533 27.82 -18.18 1.12
CA GLY A 533 28.86 -19.13 0.73
C GLY A 533 30.28 -18.71 1.11
N TYR A 534 30.59 -17.42 0.99
CA TYR A 534 31.86 -16.87 1.46
C TYR A 534 31.99 -16.97 2.99
N LEU A 535 30.92 -16.65 3.73
CA LEU A 535 30.93 -16.69 5.20
C LEU A 535 31.09 -18.11 5.75
N GLU A 536 30.61 -19.14 5.02
CA GLU A 536 30.82 -20.55 5.36
C GLU A 536 32.23 -21.04 5.01
N ASN A 537 32.82 -20.57 3.90
CA ASN A 537 34.11 -21.01 3.39
C ASN A 537 34.96 -19.82 2.90
N PRO A 538 35.47 -18.96 3.81
CA PRO A 538 36.25 -17.81 3.43
C PRO A 538 37.58 -18.24 2.80
N SER A 539 37.94 -17.63 1.65
CA SER A 539 39.28 -17.77 1.04
C SER A 539 39.97 -16.41 1.09
N ASP A 540 41.24 -16.39 1.42
CA ASP A 540 42.06 -15.17 1.56
C ASP A 540 42.36 -14.44 0.24
N GLY A 541 41.69 -14.82 -0.87
CA GLY A 541 41.82 -14.13 -2.18
C GLY A 541 43.18 -14.23 -2.84
N SER A 542 44.13 -14.96 -2.25
CA SER A 542 45.48 -15.17 -2.81
C SER A 542 45.58 -16.50 -3.55
N PHE A 543 45.98 -16.48 -4.81
CA PHE A 543 46.34 -17.67 -5.57
C PHE A 543 47.72 -18.19 -5.14
N GLU A 544 47.78 -19.41 -4.62
CA GLU A 544 49.01 -20.21 -4.74
C GLU A 544 49.00 -20.86 -6.12
N ILE A 545 49.86 -20.37 -7.02
CA ILE A 545 50.15 -21.02 -8.31
C ILE A 545 50.96 -22.27 -7.99
N PHE A 546 50.33 -23.43 -7.95
CA PHE A 546 51.06 -24.70 -8.07
C PHE A 546 51.53 -24.85 -9.52
N VAL A 547 52.80 -24.51 -9.79
CA VAL A 547 53.47 -24.92 -11.02
C VAL A 547 53.79 -26.41 -10.87
N ILE A 548 53.14 -27.27 -11.69
CA ILE A 548 53.52 -28.66 -11.90
C ILE A 548 54.56 -28.73 -13.01
#